data_67c77c56726f149211f11b5f32e46b17
#
_entry.id   67c77c56726f149211f11b5f32e46b17
#
_cell.length_a   1.000
_cell.length_b   1.000
_cell.length_c   1.000
_cell.angle_alpha   90.00
_cell.angle_beta   90.00
_cell.angle_gamma   90.00
#
_symmetry.space_group_name_H-M   'P 1'
#
loop_
_entity.id
_entity.type
_entity.pdbx_description
1 polymer ?
#
loop_
_entity_poly.entity_id
_entity_poly.type
_entity_poly.pdbx_seq_one_letter_code
_entity_poly.pdbx_strand_id
1 'polypeptide(L)'
;MGSEVELLFRNFRRLKIDMFDDEKVSTTTSREQQKTEGSVEKCFDRFEQLLYTHPRLTQIFRLEHQYYLDLMLRGLPSNYECLDSSRPWCVYWILQAAQLLSFTFDDQTLDQVVQFLGKCRSPTGGFGGGPGQYAHLAPTYAAVNSLCIIGTEKAYRTIDRPTLVQFLFSVRESDGSFRLHVDGETDVRGAYCAISCAKLVNLPEPVIKELFAGTGDWIAQCQTYEGGFGGAPDLEAHGGYTFCGIAGLALLNEAEKCDRQALLKWTLRRQMCFEGGFQGRTNKLVDGCYSFWVGATIPITQATLSGVDKQMEHTLFDVEALQEYILLCCQKQSGGLIDKPGKPQDLYHTCYTLSGVSIAQHSECANSPQVLGDTINELLPTHPLFNVPPKSVAAARSHFSNSNDTEFSGTESSSKKEG
;
A
#
# COMPACT_ATOMS: atom_id res chain seq x y z
N MET A 1 -17.49 -30.27 -6.54
CA MET A 1 -16.33 -29.42 -6.92
C MET A 1 -16.50 -28.75 -8.29
N GLY A 2 -16.79 -29.49 -9.38
CA GLY A 2 -16.95 -28.85 -10.70
C GLY A 2 -18.12 -27.86 -10.80
N SER A 3 -19.26 -28.13 -10.18
CA SER A 3 -20.46 -27.28 -10.25
C SER A 3 -20.37 -25.99 -9.43
N GLU A 4 -19.66 -25.97 -8.32
CA GLU A 4 -19.48 -24.77 -7.48
C GLU A 4 -18.44 -23.80 -8.06
N VAL A 5 -17.35 -24.34 -8.59
CA VAL A 5 -16.37 -23.55 -9.33
C VAL A 5 -17.01 -22.94 -10.58
N GLU A 6 -17.83 -23.71 -11.29
CA GLU A 6 -18.59 -23.25 -12.45
C GLU A 6 -19.62 -22.17 -12.12
N LEU A 7 -20.26 -22.23 -10.94
CA LEU A 7 -21.20 -21.21 -10.47
C LEU A 7 -20.48 -19.90 -10.08
N LEU A 8 -19.35 -20.02 -9.38
CA LEU A 8 -18.51 -18.90 -8.98
C LEU A 8 -17.98 -18.13 -10.20
N PHE A 9 -17.62 -18.84 -11.27
CA PHE A 9 -17.09 -18.24 -12.49
C PHE A 9 -18.13 -18.02 -13.61
N ARG A 10 -19.40 -18.38 -13.45
CA ARG A 10 -20.50 -18.06 -14.39
C ARG A 10 -20.92 -16.58 -14.40
N ASN A 11 -20.68 -15.85 -13.33
CA ASN A 11 -20.84 -14.40 -13.31
C ASN A 11 -19.80 -13.67 -14.14
N PHE A 12 -18.81 -14.40 -14.66
CA PHE A 12 -17.63 -13.91 -15.37
C PHE A 12 -17.82 -13.64 -16.87
N ARG A 13 -18.93 -13.95 -17.44
CA ARG A 13 -19.20 -13.48 -18.80
C ARG A 13 -19.43 -11.97 -18.77
N ARG A 14 -18.34 -11.26 -18.47
CA ARG A 14 -18.31 -9.85 -18.83
C ARG A 14 -18.50 -9.78 -20.32
N LEU A 15 -19.62 -9.21 -20.67
CA LEU A 15 -20.03 -9.13 -22.04
C LEU A 15 -19.02 -8.23 -22.74
N LYS A 16 -18.71 -8.51 -24.01
CA LYS A 16 -17.91 -7.61 -24.86
C LYS A 16 -18.46 -6.16 -24.86
N ILE A 17 -19.70 -5.97 -24.45
CA ILE A 17 -20.32 -4.67 -24.23
C ILE A 17 -19.67 -3.84 -23.11
N ASP A 18 -18.92 -4.49 -22.19
CA ASP A 18 -18.19 -3.81 -21.12
C ASP A 18 -16.81 -3.32 -21.58
N MET A 19 -16.36 -3.72 -22.77
CA MET A 19 -15.13 -3.22 -23.37
C MET A 19 -15.29 -1.77 -23.83
N PHE A 20 -14.18 -1.04 -23.79
CA PHE A 20 -14.15 0.37 -24.17
C PHE A 20 -14.53 0.57 -25.64
N ASP A 21 -15.51 1.43 -25.88
CA ASP A 21 -15.86 1.92 -27.22
C ASP A 21 -15.36 3.37 -27.36
N ASP A 22 -14.56 3.64 -28.39
CA ASP A 22 -14.03 4.97 -28.68
C ASP A 22 -14.98 5.88 -29.47
N GLU A 23 -16.23 5.42 -29.71
CA GLU A 23 -17.24 6.12 -30.48
C GLU A 23 -16.70 6.64 -31.84
N LYS A 24 -15.75 5.93 -32.43
CA LYS A 24 -15.03 6.26 -33.68
C LYS A 24 -14.03 7.41 -33.56
N VAL A 25 -13.69 7.83 -32.33
CA VAL A 25 -12.66 8.84 -32.05
C VAL A 25 -11.41 8.18 -31.52
N SER A 26 -10.55 7.69 -32.43
CA SER A 26 -9.32 6.98 -32.04
C SER A 26 -8.24 7.96 -31.57
N THR A 27 -7.81 7.78 -30.33
CA THR A 27 -6.68 8.51 -29.71
C THR A 27 -5.58 7.51 -29.34
N THR A 28 -4.40 7.99 -28.91
CA THR A 28 -3.36 7.12 -28.37
C THR A 28 -3.87 6.38 -27.15
N THR A 29 -4.58 7.08 -26.25
CA THR A 29 -5.15 6.50 -25.03
C THR A 29 -6.18 5.42 -25.35
N SER A 30 -7.11 5.65 -26.30
CA SER A 30 -8.12 4.65 -26.67
C SER A 30 -7.52 3.39 -27.27
N ARG A 31 -6.48 3.55 -28.12
CA ARG A 31 -5.76 2.38 -28.70
C ARG A 31 -5.01 1.57 -27.66
N GLU A 32 -4.39 2.23 -26.68
CA GLU A 32 -3.71 1.53 -25.58
C GLU A 32 -4.70 0.79 -24.69
N GLN A 33 -5.88 1.38 -24.42
CA GLN A 33 -6.96 0.72 -23.68
C GLN A 33 -7.45 -0.52 -24.42
N GLN A 34 -7.82 -0.41 -25.68
CA GLN A 34 -8.26 -1.56 -26.49
C GLN A 34 -7.21 -2.68 -26.56
N LYS A 35 -5.91 -2.33 -26.68
CA LYS A 35 -4.82 -3.30 -26.66
C LYS A 35 -4.71 -4.00 -25.30
N THR A 36 -4.92 -3.27 -24.21
CA THR A 36 -4.86 -3.80 -22.84
C THR A 36 -6.03 -4.75 -22.61
N GLU A 37 -7.26 -4.35 -22.95
CA GLU A 37 -8.46 -5.18 -22.87
C GLU A 37 -8.31 -6.47 -23.68
N GLY A 38 -7.82 -6.39 -24.92
CA GLY A 38 -7.56 -7.57 -25.75
C GLY A 38 -6.46 -8.50 -25.18
N SER A 39 -5.59 -7.98 -24.30
CA SER A 39 -4.62 -8.82 -23.57
C SER A 39 -5.24 -9.48 -22.34
N VAL A 40 -6.15 -8.79 -21.66
CA VAL A 40 -6.95 -9.32 -20.53
C VAL A 40 -7.94 -10.36 -21.05
N GLU A 41 -8.66 -10.10 -22.14
CA GLU A 41 -9.57 -11.04 -22.81
C GLU A 41 -8.89 -12.39 -23.07
N LYS A 42 -7.65 -12.38 -23.58
CA LYS A 42 -6.88 -13.60 -23.80
C LYS A 42 -6.57 -14.38 -22.52
N CYS A 43 -6.42 -13.69 -21.39
CA CYS A 43 -6.25 -14.36 -20.10
C CYS A 43 -7.54 -15.03 -19.66
N PHE A 44 -8.68 -14.38 -19.83
CA PHE A 44 -10.00 -14.93 -19.53
C PHE A 44 -10.36 -16.10 -20.46
N ASP A 45 -10.16 -15.97 -21.77
CA ASP A 45 -10.37 -17.06 -22.75
C ASP A 45 -9.50 -18.28 -22.43
N ARG A 46 -8.24 -18.06 -22.09
CA ARG A 46 -7.34 -19.14 -21.67
C ARG A 46 -7.84 -19.84 -20.41
N PHE A 47 -8.35 -19.07 -19.47
CA PHE A 47 -8.95 -19.62 -18.26
C PHE A 47 -10.17 -20.50 -18.59
N GLU A 48 -11.12 -20.03 -19.39
CA GLU A 48 -12.30 -20.79 -19.80
C GLU A 48 -11.91 -22.13 -20.47
N GLN A 49 -10.89 -22.11 -21.34
CA GLN A 49 -10.41 -23.32 -22.03
C GLN A 49 -9.75 -24.33 -21.07
N LEU A 50 -9.09 -23.86 -20.02
CA LEU A 50 -8.26 -24.68 -19.14
C LEU A 50 -8.91 -24.99 -17.79
N LEU A 51 -10.06 -24.42 -17.50
CA LEU A 51 -10.76 -24.52 -16.20
C LEU A 51 -10.88 -25.97 -15.72
N TYR A 52 -11.26 -26.88 -16.60
CA TYR A 52 -11.48 -28.30 -16.26
C TYR A 52 -10.20 -29.14 -16.24
N THR A 53 -9.15 -28.69 -16.91
CA THR A 53 -7.91 -29.46 -17.06
C THR A 53 -6.78 -28.95 -16.17
N HIS A 54 -6.83 -27.68 -15.76
CA HIS A 54 -5.78 -27.00 -15.00
C HIS A 54 -6.37 -26.16 -13.87
N PRO A 55 -6.99 -26.76 -12.83
CA PRO A 55 -7.66 -26.02 -11.75
C PRO A 55 -6.71 -25.09 -10.97
N ARG A 56 -5.40 -25.31 -11.01
CA ARG A 56 -4.42 -24.40 -10.41
C ARG A 56 -4.40 -22.99 -11.01
N LEU A 57 -4.96 -22.78 -12.20
CA LEU A 57 -5.03 -21.43 -12.80
C LEU A 57 -5.97 -20.50 -12.04
N THR A 58 -6.86 -21.02 -11.20
CA THR A 58 -7.76 -20.26 -10.33
C THR A 58 -7.20 -20.04 -8.93
N GLN A 59 -5.98 -20.50 -8.68
CA GLN A 59 -5.33 -20.43 -7.38
C GLN A 59 -4.21 -19.40 -7.37
N ILE A 60 -3.96 -18.82 -6.21
CA ILE A 60 -2.72 -18.08 -5.96
C ILE A 60 -1.56 -19.06 -6.05
N PHE A 61 -0.56 -18.76 -6.88
CA PHE A 61 0.67 -19.55 -7.02
C PHE A 61 1.57 -19.36 -5.80
N ARG A 62 1.02 -19.72 -4.64
CA ARG A 62 1.59 -19.41 -3.31
C ARG A 62 3.04 -19.86 -3.17
N LEU A 63 3.36 -21.10 -3.54
CA LEU A 63 4.71 -21.65 -3.43
C LEU A 63 5.68 -20.95 -4.38
N GLU A 64 5.25 -20.67 -5.59
CA GLU A 64 6.04 -19.96 -6.58
C GLU A 64 6.34 -18.51 -6.12
N HIS A 65 5.35 -17.82 -5.55
CA HIS A 65 5.55 -16.49 -4.99
C HIS A 65 6.48 -16.51 -3.77
N GLN A 66 6.32 -17.47 -2.85
CA GLN A 66 7.20 -17.64 -1.70
C GLN A 66 8.64 -17.90 -2.13
N TYR A 67 8.85 -18.79 -3.12
CA TYR A 67 10.17 -19.05 -3.68
C TYR A 67 10.79 -17.79 -4.32
N TYR A 68 9.99 -17.03 -5.10
CA TYR A 68 10.43 -15.77 -5.67
C TYR A 68 10.88 -14.77 -4.59
N LEU A 69 10.12 -14.60 -3.53
CA LEU A 69 10.45 -13.70 -2.43
C LEU A 69 11.70 -14.14 -1.66
N ASP A 70 11.88 -15.45 -1.41
CA ASP A 70 13.06 -15.98 -0.76
C ASP A 70 14.33 -15.76 -1.61
N LEU A 71 14.23 -16.02 -2.91
CA LEU A 71 15.33 -15.77 -3.84
C LEU A 71 15.73 -14.29 -3.85
N MET A 72 14.75 -13.38 -3.94
CA MET A 72 14.97 -11.95 -4.00
C MET A 72 15.53 -11.37 -2.70
N LEU A 73 15.16 -11.93 -1.54
CA LEU A 73 15.72 -11.49 -0.26
C LEU A 73 17.19 -11.93 -0.10
N ARG A 74 17.56 -13.08 -0.63
CA ARG A 74 18.95 -13.59 -0.59
C ARG A 74 19.88 -12.83 -1.54
N GLY A 75 19.36 -12.27 -2.63
CA GLY A 75 20.18 -11.48 -3.55
C GLY A 75 19.36 -10.87 -4.69
N LEU A 76 19.39 -9.56 -4.79
CA LEU A 76 18.74 -8.84 -5.88
C LEU A 76 19.56 -8.99 -7.19
N PRO A 77 18.92 -9.32 -8.31
CA PRO A 77 19.59 -9.37 -9.60
C PRO A 77 20.00 -7.96 -10.09
N SER A 78 20.91 -7.89 -11.06
CA SER A 78 21.54 -6.64 -11.52
C SER A 78 20.55 -5.58 -12.04
N ASN A 79 19.39 -5.98 -12.55
CA ASN A 79 18.35 -5.03 -12.97
C ASN A 79 17.75 -4.22 -11.80
N TYR A 80 18.03 -4.61 -10.54
CA TYR A 80 17.64 -3.85 -9.34
C TYR A 80 18.68 -2.78 -8.94
N GLU A 81 19.80 -2.64 -9.65
CA GLU A 81 20.78 -1.56 -9.41
C GLU A 81 20.14 -0.16 -9.49
N CYS A 82 19.12 0.01 -10.34
CA CYS A 82 18.34 1.25 -10.42
C CYS A 82 17.59 1.60 -9.11
N LEU A 83 17.43 0.65 -8.19
CA LEU A 83 16.83 0.82 -6.86
C LEU A 83 17.88 0.91 -5.73
N ASP A 84 19.15 1.22 -6.03
CA ASP A 84 20.20 1.32 -4.99
C ASP A 84 19.88 2.37 -3.92
N SER A 85 19.16 3.43 -4.27
CA SER A 85 18.65 4.43 -3.33
C SER A 85 17.30 4.06 -2.69
N SER A 86 16.83 2.82 -2.86
CA SER A 86 15.51 2.36 -2.42
C SER A 86 15.52 0.95 -1.82
N ARG A 87 16.68 0.47 -1.36
CA ARG A 87 16.81 -0.91 -0.84
C ARG A 87 15.91 -1.24 0.35
N PRO A 88 15.63 -0.33 1.32
CA PRO A 88 14.64 -0.59 2.35
C PRO A 88 13.23 -0.88 1.79
N TRP A 89 12.88 -0.31 0.61
CA TRP A 89 11.64 -0.64 -0.08
C TRP A 89 11.60 -2.08 -0.55
N CYS A 90 12.70 -2.59 -1.13
CA CYS A 90 12.80 -3.99 -1.53
C CYS A 90 12.56 -4.92 -0.34
N VAL A 91 13.16 -4.60 0.81
CA VAL A 91 12.96 -5.34 2.07
C VAL A 91 11.49 -5.31 2.48
N TYR A 92 10.87 -4.12 2.52
CA TYR A 92 9.47 -3.98 2.93
C TYR A 92 8.52 -4.75 1.99
N TRP A 93 8.68 -4.61 0.67
CA TRP A 93 7.83 -5.31 -0.28
C TRP A 93 7.92 -6.83 -0.12
N ILE A 94 9.13 -7.36 0.10
CA ILE A 94 9.34 -8.80 0.33
C ILE A 94 8.67 -9.24 1.64
N LEU A 95 8.92 -8.55 2.74
CA LEU A 95 8.40 -8.95 4.06
C LEU A 95 6.87 -8.85 4.11
N GLN A 96 6.28 -7.78 3.57
CA GLN A 96 4.83 -7.61 3.55
C GLN A 96 4.16 -8.68 2.67
N ALA A 97 4.67 -8.91 1.45
CA ALA A 97 4.15 -9.97 0.58
C ALA A 97 4.27 -11.36 1.21
N ALA A 98 5.39 -11.65 1.88
CA ALA A 98 5.59 -12.90 2.60
C ALA A 98 4.55 -13.08 3.72
N GLN A 99 4.29 -12.04 4.52
CA GLN A 99 3.26 -12.10 5.57
C GLN A 99 1.87 -12.39 5.00
N LEU A 100 1.48 -11.71 3.91
CA LEU A 100 0.20 -11.95 3.24
C LEU A 100 0.05 -13.41 2.78
N LEU A 101 1.13 -14.00 2.30
CA LEU A 101 1.20 -15.40 1.85
C LEU A 101 1.39 -16.41 3.00
N SER A 102 1.35 -15.99 4.26
CA SER A 102 1.64 -16.83 5.44
C SER A 102 3.02 -17.49 5.36
N PHE A 103 4.00 -16.79 4.82
CA PHE A 103 5.38 -17.23 4.70
C PHE A 103 6.28 -16.50 5.69
N THR A 104 7.08 -17.23 6.43
CA THR A 104 8.00 -16.67 7.42
C THR A 104 9.43 -17.09 7.08
N PHE A 105 10.34 -16.13 7.05
CA PHE A 105 11.78 -16.37 6.94
C PHE A 105 12.34 -16.88 8.27
N ASP A 106 13.46 -17.58 8.22
CA ASP A 106 14.16 -18.03 9.43
C ASP A 106 14.75 -16.83 10.22
N ASP A 107 14.94 -17.04 11.53
CA ASP A 107 15.41 -15.99 12.45
C ASP A 107 16.78 -15.41 12.05
N GLN A 108 17.67 -16.24 11.50
CA GLN A 108 18.98 -15.79 11.04
C GLN A 108 18.86 -14.83 9.87
N THR A 109 17.99 -15.11 8.90
CA THR A 109 17.69 -14.25 7.77
C THR A 109 17.07 -12.94 8.24
N LEU A 110 16.10 -12.99 9.14
CA LEU A 110 15.48 -11.78 9.71
C LEU A 110 16.48 -10.92 10.49
N ASP A 111 17.40 -11.55 11.23
CA ASP A 111 18.48 -10.85 11.92
C ASP A 111 19.44 -10.13 10.98
N GLN A 112 19.75 -10.73 9.82
CA GLN A 112 20.56 -10.10 8.78
C GLN A 112 19.83 -8.88 8.17
N VAL A 113 18.52 -8.99 7.97
CA VAL A 113 17.68 -7.87 7.50
C VAL A 113 17.72 -6.73 8.51
N VAL A 114 17.54 -7.00 9.81
CA VAL A 114 17.63 -5.98 10.86
C VAL A 114 19.00 -5.30 10.87
N GLN A 115 20.10 -6.08 10.73
CA GLN A 115 21.45 -5.52 10.64
C GLN A 115 21.64 -4.63 9.39
N PHE A 116 21.10 -5.06 8.25
CA PHE A 116 21.15 -4.26 7.01
C PHE A 116 20.40 -2.95 7.17
N LEU A 117 19.17 -2.97 7.67
CA LEU A 117 18.39 -1.75 7.92
C LEU A 117 19.07 -0.85 8.95
N GLY A 118 19.71 -1.42 9.98
CA GLY A 118 20.53 -0.67 10.92
C GLY A 118 21.68 0.08 10.27
N LYS A 119 22.29 -0.47 9.20
CA LYS A 119 23.34 0.22 8.40
C LYS A 119 22.75 1.33 7.50
N CYS A 120 21.48 1.27 7.16
CA CYS A 120 20.80 2.33 6.41
C CYS A 120 20.35 3.50 7.30
N ARG A 121 20.42 3.36 8.64
CA ARG A 121 20.07 4.44 9.57
C ARG A 121 21.04 5.62 9.42
N SER A 122 20.49 6.82 9.32
CA SER A 122 21.26 8.06 9.33
C SER A 122 21.64 8.45 10.76
N PRO A 123 22.87 8.98 10.97
CA PRO A 123 23.24 9.57 12.26
C PRO A 123 22.34 10.74 12.69
N THR A 124 21.73 11.43 11.74
CA THR A 124 20.80 12.57 11.97
C THR A 124 19.34 12.11 12.11
N GLY A 125 19.08 10.82 12.25
CA GLY A 125 17.76 10.21 12.31
C GLY A 125 17.18 9.80 10.97
N GLY A 126 16.14 8.96 11.01
CA GLY A 126 15.57 8.36 9.80
C GLY A 126 16.48 7.34 9.11
N PHE A 127 16.11 6.92 7.92
CA PHE A 127 16.80 5.90 7.13
C PHE A 127 17.04 6.41 5.70
N GLY A 128 18.22 6.11 5.17
CA GLY A 128 18.53 6.32 3.75
C GLY A 128 18.16 5.12 2.89
N GLY A 129 18.31 5.25 1.58
CA GLY A 129 18.04 4.21 0.60
C GLY A 129 19.03 3.03 0.62
N GLY A 130 20.16 3.23 1.31
CA GLY A 130 21.21 2.24 1.52
C GLY A 130 22.21 2.71 2.56
N PRO A 131 23.19 1.87 2.97
CA PRO A 131 24.23 2.24 3.90
C PRO A 131 25.00 3.48 3.44
N GLY A 132 25.14 4.47 4.35
CA GLY A 132 25.85 5.72 4.09
C GLY A 132 25.12 6.74 3.22
N GLN A 133 23.87 6.47 2.83
CA GLN A 133 23.02 7.43 2.12
C GLN A 133 22.27 8.35 3.11
N TYR A 134 21.92 9.55 2.64
CA TYR A 134 21.16 10.52 3.43
C TYR A 134 19.76 9.99 3.78
N ALA A 135 19.24 10.43 4.95
CA ALA A 135 17.89 10.12 5.35
C ALA A 135 16.84 10.66 4.37
N HIS A 136 15.82 9.86 4.11
CA HIS A 136 14.73 10.18 3.20
C HIS A 136 13.43 9.56 3.72
N LEU A 137 12.31 10.29 3.67
CA LEU A 137 11.05 9.83 4.26
C LEU A 137 10.54 8.51 3.68
N ALA A 138 10.69 8.27 2.37
CA ALA A 138 10.24 7.05 1.75
C ALA A 138 11.02 5.80 2.21
N PRO A 139 12.37 5.74 2.18
CA PRO A 139 13.13 4.67 2.81
C PRO A 139 12.90 4.57 4.33
N THR A 140 12.66 5.68 5.02
CA THR A 140 12.34 5.69 6.46
C THR A 140 11.02 4.96 6.71
N TYR A 141 9.96 5.27 5.96
CA TYR A 141 8.69 4.55 6.02
C TYR A 141 8.89 3.04 5.76
N ALA A 142 9.61 2.68 4.71
CA ALA A 142 9.86 1.29 4.35
C ALA A 142 10.65 0.54 5.44
N ALA A 143 11.70 1.17 6.01
CA ALA A 143 12.50 0.59 7.08
C ALA A 143 11.69 0.40 8.38
N VAL A 144 10.95 1.42 8.80
CA VAL A 144 10.09 1.36 9.99
C VAL A 144 9.03 0.27 9.85
N ASN A 145 8.34 0.20 8.71
CA ASN A 145 7.37 -0.86 8.45
C ASN A 145 8.03 -2.25 8.49
N SER A 146 9.19 -2.42 7.86
CA SER A 146 9.93 -3.69 7.85
C SER A 146 10.30 -4.14 9.26
N LEU A 147 10.84 -3.23 10.07
CA LEU A 147 11.23 -3.52 11.46
C LEU A 147 10.01 -3.84 12.33
N CYS A 148 8.88 -3.17 12.10
CA CYS A 148 7.62 -3.48 12.79
C CYS A 148 7.00 -4.81 12.33
N ILE A 149 7.16 -5.21 11.07
CA ILE A 149 6.75 -6.53 10.56
C ILE A 149 7.59 -7.63 11.22
N ILE A 150 8.91 -7.44 11.31
CA ILE A 150 9.81 -8.40 12.00
C ILE A 150 9.45 -8.51 13.48
N GLY A 151 9.20 -7.39 14.16
CA GLY A 151 8.60 -7.35 15.50
C GLY A 151 9.46 -7.89 16.63
N THR A 152 10.77 -8.15 16.42
CA THR A 152 11.67 -8.57 17.48
C THR A 152 12.16 -7.36 18.29
N GLU A 153 12.57 -7.58 19.54
CA GLU A 153 13.17 -6.54 20.39
C GLU A 153 14.35 -5.85 19.70
N LYS A 154 15.19 -6.62 18.99
CA LYS A 154 16.31 -6.11 18.22
C LYS A 154 15.85 -5.21 17.06
N ALA A 155 14.77 -5.59 16.37
CA ALA A 155 14.19 -4.78 15.30
C ALA A 155 13.64 -3.45 15.85
N TYR A 156 12.88 -3.48 16.93
CA TYR A 156 12.36 -2.25 17.55
C TYR A 156 13.48 -1.31 18.03
N ARG A 157 14.53 -1.83 18.66
CA ARG A 157 15.70 -1.04 19.09
C ARG A 157 16.49 -0.41 17.94
N THR A 158 16.33 -0.91 16.70
CA THR A 158 16.94 -0.29 15.53
C THR A 158 16.24 1.04 15.17
N ILE A 159 15.01 1.24 15.63
CA ILE A 159 14.25 2.48 15.47
C ILE A 159 14.57 3.39 16.67
N ASP A 160 15.43 4.38 16.45
CA ASP A 160 15.76 5.42 17.44
C ASP A 160 14.71 6.54 17.32
N ARG A 161 13.70 6.52 18.19
CA ARG A 161 12.58 7.47 18.12
C ARG A 161 12.99 8.93 18.36
N PRO A 162 13.88 9.27 19.32
CA PRO A 162 14.35 10.65 19.49
C PRO A 162 15.00 11.22 18.23
N THR A 163 15.92 10.49 17.60
CA THR A 163 16.56 10.97 16.35
C THR A 163 15.60 10.91 15.16
N LEU A 164 14.65 9.97 15.13
CA LEU A 164 13.58 9.95 14.13
C LEU A 164 12.75 11.24 14.22
N VAL A 165 12.35 11.67 15.42
CA VAL A 165 11.62 12.94 15.64
C VAL A 165 12.43 14.12 15.14
N GLN A 166 13.74 14.18 15.43
CA GLN A 166 14.61 15.24 14.92
C GLN A 166 14.61 15.30 13.39
N PHE A 167 14.73 14.15 12.75
CA PHE A 167 14.66 14.05 11.27
C PHE A 167 13.29 14.52 10.75
N LEU A 168 12.18 14.08 11.34
CA LEU A 168 10.85 14.50 10.91
C LEU A 168 10.66 16.02 11.01
N PHE A 169 11.13 16.66 12.09
CA PHE A 169 11.13 18.12 12.19
C PHE A 169 12.02 18.79 11.15
N SER A 170 13.17 18.20 10.80
CA SER A 170 14.11 18.79 9.83
C SER A 170 13.60 18.83 8.39
N VAL A 171 12.60 18.00 8.07
CA VAL A 171 11.98 17.92 6.73
C VAL A 171 10.56 18.51 6.71
N ARG A 172 10.08 19.04 7.84
CA ARG A 172 8.78 19.71 7.95
C ARG A 172 8.90 21.16 7.45
N GLU A 173 7.92 21.59 6.65
CA GLU A 173 7.79 22.96 6.19
C GLU A 173 6.84 23.78 7.06
N SER A 174 6.94 25.11 6.95
CA SER A 174 6.13 26.05 7.72
C SER A 174 4.63 26.00 7.38
N ASP A 175 4.28 25.55 6.16
CA ASP A 175 2.91 25.36 5.70
C ASP A 175 2.28 24.03 6.14
N GLY A 176 3.04 23.19 6.86
CA GLY A 176 2.62 21.88 7.32
C GLY A 176 2.91 20.73 6.35
N SER A 177 3.49 21.01 5.19
CA SER A 177 3.96 20.00 4.25
C SER A 177 5.28 19.36 4.70
N PHE A 178 5.69 18.30 4.01
CA PHE A 178 6.94 17.58 4.29
C PHE A 178 7.75 17.40 3.02
N ARG A 179 9.03 17.82 3.06
CA ARG A 179 10.01 17.42 2.05
C ARG A 179 10.32 15.93 2.20
N LEU A 180 10.59 15.26 1.10
CA LEU A 180 10.99 13.85 1.17
C LEU A 180 12.36 13.65 1.81
N HIS A 181 13.25 14.61 1.68
CA HIS A 181 14.55 14.72 2.37
C HIS A 181 14.96 16.19 2.50
N VAL A 182 16.02 16.48 3.25
CA VAL A 182 16.58 17.85 3.35
C VAL A 182 16.93 18.34 1.94
N ASP A 183 16.45 19.54 1.59
CA ASP A 183 16.56 20.15 0.26
C ASP A 183 15.90 19.35 -0.89
N GLY A 184 14.99 18.42 -0.56
CA GLY A 184 14.26 17.62 -1.53
C GLY A 184 12.90 18.19 -1.94
N GLU A 185 12.21 17.44 -2.78
CA GLU A 185 10.86 17.74 -3.23
C GLU A 185 9.82 17.57 -2.11
N THR A 186 8.71 18.29 -2.24
CA THR A 186 7.56 18.25 -1.34
C THR A 186 6.35 17.67 -2.07
N ASP A 187 5.76 16.61 -1.52
CA ASP A 187 4.48 16.09 -1.98
C ASP A 187 3.76 15.30 -0.86
N VAL A 188 2.51 14.91 -1.14
CA VAL A 188 1.64 14.24 -0.15
C VAL A 188 2.20 12.90 0.36
N ARG A 189 3.12 12.24 -0.38
CA ARG A 189 3.82 11.04 0.09
C ARG A 189 4.70 11.35 1.29
N GLY A 190 5.37 12.52 1.29
CA GLY A 190 6.16 12.98 2.43
C GLY A 190 5.33 13.10 3.69
N ALA A 191 4.19 13.77 3.62
CA ALA A 191 3.27 13.90 4.74
C ALA A 191 2.79 12.51 5.23
N TYR A 192 2.32 11.64 4.34
CA TYR A 192 1.88 10.29 4.71
C TYR A 192 3.00 9.44 5.34
N CYS A 193 4.20 9.42 4.75
CA CYS A 193 5.34 8.66 5.29
C CYS A 193 5.70 9.13 6.71
N ALA A 194 5.74 10.45 6.94
CA ALA A 194 6.01 11.02 8.25
C ALA A 194 4.93 10.65 9.28
N ILE A 195 3.64 10.85 8.94
CA ILE A 195 2.50 10.53 9.80
C ILE A 195 2.47 9.03 10.12
N SER A 196 2.62 8.18 9.11
CA SER A 196 2.60 6.72 9.26
C SER A 196 3.71 6.24 10.20
N CYS A 197 4.95 6.69 9.99
CA CYS A 197 6.06 6.37 10.89
C CYS A 197 5.74 6.80 12.33
N ALA A 198 5.36 8.06 12.54
CA ALA A 198 5.09 8.62 13.85
C ALA A 198 3.98 7.87 14.61
N LYS A 199 2.89 7.53 13.91
CA LYS A 199 1.76 6.80 14.52
C LYS A 199 2.07 5.31 14.74
N LEU A 200 2.84 4.68 13.88
CA LEU A 200 3.20 3.27 14.02
C LEU A 200 4.17 3.04 15.19
N VAL A 201 5.16 3.94 15.36
CA VAL A 201 6.08 3.88 16.50
C VAL A 201 5.52 4.60 17.76
N ASN A 202 4.26 4.94 17.73
CA ASN A 202 3.51 5.50 18.84
C ASN A 202 4.22 6.68 19.54
N LEU A 203 4.61 7.72 18.75
CA LEU A 203 5.17 8.93 19.32
C LEU A 203 4.17 9.60 20.28
N PRO A 204 4.66 10.29 21.34
CA PRO A 204 3.79 10.98 22.29
C PRO A 204 2.86 11.99 21.61
N GLU A 205 1.63 12.09 22.09
CA GLU A 205 0.62 12.98 21.50
C GLU A 205 1.04 14.47 21.45
N PRO A 206 1.76 15.04 22.44
CA PRO A 206 2.29 16.41 22.31
C PRO A 206 3.23 16.57 21.10
N VAL A 207 4.12 15.58 20.85
CA VAL A 207 5.03 15.58 19.69
C VAL A 207 4.24 15.47 18.39
N ILE A 208 3.24 14.58 18.34
CA ILE A 208 2.36 14.43 17.18
C ILE A 208 1.66 15.76 16.85
N LYS A 209 1.08 16.40 17.85
CA LYS A 209 0.36 17.67 17.68
C LYS A 209 1.25 18.80 17.18
N GLU A 210 2.48 18.90 17.66
CA GLU A 210 3.43 19.91 17.23
C GLU A 210 3.94 19.60 15.81
N LEU A 211 4.37 18.35 15.57
CA LEU A 211 4.97 17.92 14.30
C LEU A 211 4.00 18.06 13.12
N PHE A 212 2.73 17.75 13.32
CA PHE A 212 1.73 17.76 12.26
C PHE A 212 0.76 18.95 12.31
N ALA A 213 1.12 20.01 13.03
CA ALA A 213 0.31 21.24 13.03
C ALA A 213 0.20 21.82 11.61
N GLY A 214 -1.03 21.98 11.08
CA GLY A 214 -1.30 22.45 9.72
C GLY A 214 -1.18 21.40 8.61
N THR A 215 -0.66 20.20 8.91
CA THR A 215 -0.45 19.16 7.87
C THR A 215 -1.76 18.70 7.26
N GLY A 216 -2.82 18.51 8.06
CA GLY A 216 -4.12 18.12 7.53
C GLY A 216 -4.73 19.19 6.61
N ASP A 217 -4.53 20.48 6.92
CA ASP A 217 -5.00 21.57 6.06
C ASP A 217 -4.24 21.58 4.72
N TRP A 218 -2.92 21.34 4.75
CA TRP A 218 -2.11 21.23 3.54
C TRP A 218 -2.52 20.02 2.70
N ILE A 219 -2.72 18.85 3.32
CA ILE A 219 -3.21 17.64 2.61
C ILE A 219 -4.57 17.92 1.96
N ALA A 220 -5.49 18.58 2.67
CA ALA A 220 -6.80 18.90 2.14
C ALA A 220 -6.74 19.79 0.88
N GLN A 221 -5.76 20.69 0.78
CA GLN A 221 -5.53 21.51 -0.41
C GLN A 221 -5.04 20.69 -1.62
N CYS A 222 -4.50 19.50 -1.41
CA CYS A 222 -4.12 18.59 -2.51
C CYS A 222 -5.33 17.89 -3.14
N GLN A 223 -6.54 17.98 -2.55
CA GLN A 223 -7.75 17.42 -3.15
C GLN A 223 -8.13 18.22 -4.40
N THR A 224 -8.39 17.49 -5.49
CA THR A 224 -8.70 18.08 -6.80
C THR A 224 -10.21 18.21 -7.01
N TYR A 225 -10.61 18.97 -8.03
CA TYR A 225 -12.01 19.07 -8.44
C TYR A 225 -12.61 17.72 -8.86
N GLU A 226 -11.79 16.72 -9.26
CA GLU A 226 -12.26 15.38 -9.58
C GLU A 226 -12.68 14.59 -8.33
N GLY A 227 -12.19 14.96 -7.14
CA GLY A 227 -12.44 14.35 -5.86
C GLY A 227 -11.28 13.55 -5.28
N GLY A 228 -10.33 13.06 -6.10
CA GLY A 228 -9.08 12.44 -5.64
C GLY A 228 -8.03 13.48 -5.24
N PHE A 229 -6.86 13.02 -4.80
CA PHE A 229 -5.76 13.90 -4.40
C PHE A 229 -4.63 13.88 -5.44
N GLY A 230 -4.06 15.06 -5.72
CA GLY A 230 -2.80 15.23 -6.41
C GLY A 230 -1.60 15.09 -5.48
N GLY A 231 -0.39 15.13 -6.01
CA GLY A 231 0.85 15.10 -5.24
C GLY A 231 1.08 16.40 -4.43
N ALA A 232 0.61 17.51 -4.97
CA ALA A 232 0.59 18.83 -4.36
C ALA A 232 -0.68 19.57 -4.83
N PRO A 233 -1.02 20.74 -4.23
CA PRO A 233 -2.13 21.56 -4.75
C PRO A 233 -2.02 21.80 -6.25
N ASP A 234 -3.17 21.83 -6.92
CA ASP A 234 -3.32 22.08 -8.38
C ASP A 234 -2.75 20.99 -9.30
N LEU A 235 -2.32 19.83 -8.78
CA LEU A 235 -1.89 18.68 -9.58
C LEU A 235 -3.03 17.69 -9.81
N GLU A 236 -2.90 16.85 -10.88
CA GLU A 236 -3.88 15.83 -11.26
C GLU A 236 -4.10 14.79 -10.14
N ALA A 237 -5.35 14.39 -9.94
CA ALA A 237 -5.71 13.31 -9.02
C ALA A 237 -5.09 11.96 -9.44
N HIS A 238 -4.48 11.27 -8.48
CA HIS A 238 -3.76 10.02 -8.71
C HIS A 238 -3.97 9.05 -7.56
N GLY A 239 -4.21 7.75 -7.84
CA GLY A 239 -4.55 6.73 -6.84
C GLY A 239 -3.55 6.62 -5.68
N GLY A 240 -2.24 6.66 -5.97
CA GLY A 240 -1.20 6.61 -4.94
C GLY A 240 -1.19 7.87 -4.04
N TYR A 241 -1.33 9.05 -4.61
CA TYR A 241 -1.43 10.29 -3.82
C TYR A 241 -2.76 10.37 -3.08
N THR A 242 -3.84 9.88 -3.69
CA THR A 242 -5.16 9.79 -3.05
C THR A 242 -5.13 8.92 -1.80
N PHE A 243 -4.48 7.74 -1.88
CA PHE A 243 -4.24 6.91 -0.71
C PHE A 243 -3.47 7.67 0.38
N CYS A 244 -2.32 8.28 0.02
CA CYS A 244 -1.51 9.04 0.97
C CYS A 244 -2.31 10.16 1.64
N GLY A 245 -3.13 10.88 0.88
CA GLY A 245 -3.96 11.97 1.41
C GLY A 245 -4.97 11.48 2.44
N ILE A 246 -5.84 10.56 2.07
CA ILE A 246 -6.90 10.11 2.99
C ILE A 246 -6.36 9.27 4.16
N ALA A 247 -5.33 8.44 3.94
CA ALA A 247 -4.71 7.68 5.02
C ALA A 247 -4.00 8.62 6.02
N GLY A 248 -3.31 9.66 5.53
CA GLY A 248 -2.71 10.69 6.37
C GLY A 248 -3.75 11.43 7.21
N LEU A 249 -4.82 11.93 6.58
CA LEU A 249 -5.92 12.61 7.28
C LEU A 249 -6.60 11.69 8.31
N ALA A 250 -6.85 10.43 7.96
CA ALA A 250 -7.47 9.47 8.88
C ALA A 250 -6.56 9.16 10.09
N LEU A 251 -5.25 9.02 9.88
CA LEU A 251 -4.27 8.81 10.97
C LEU A 251 -4.15 10.02 11.91
N LEU A 252 -4.40 11.23 11.41
CA LEU A 252 -4.45 12.45 12.21
C LEU A 252 -5.83 12.69 12.85
N ASN A 253 -6.85 11.91 12.52
CA ASN A 253 -8.26 12.13 12.86
C ASN A 253 -8.78 13.47 12.30
N GLU A 254 -8.38 13.85 11.09
CA GLU A 254 -8.72 15.10 10.40
C GLU A 254 -9.38 14.85 9.03
N ALA A 255 -9.99 13.67 8.82
CA ALA A 255 -10.59 13.30 7.54
C ALA A 255 -11.76 14.20 7.11
N GLU A 256 -12.38 14.91 8.05
CA GLU A 256 -13.43 15.90 7.77
C GLU A 256 -12.94 17.16 7.03
N LYS A 257 -11.63 17.38 6.97
CA LYS A 257 -11.03 18.52 6.24
C LYS A 257 -11.12 18.37 4.72
N CYS A 258 -11.41 17.17 4.20
CA CYS A 258 -11.60 16.94 2.77
C CYS A 258 -13.06 16.57 2.42
N ASP A 259 -13.44 16.73 1.14
CA ASP A 259 -14.72 16.23 0.64
C ASP A 259 -14.65 14.71 0.42
N ARG A 260 -15.04 13.97 1.47
CA ARG A 260 -15.04 12.50 1.49
C ARG A 260 -16.04 11.89 0.52
N GLN A 261 -17.14 12.59 0.19
CA GLN A 261 -18.14 12.11 -0.77
C GLN A 261 -17.61 12.21 -2.21
N ALA A 262 -17.01 13.33 -2.57
CA ALA A 262 -16.34 13.51 -3.86
C ALA A 262 -15.19 12.50 -4.01
N LEU A 263 -14.39 12.28 -2.93
CA LEU A 263 -13.31 11.30 -2.88
C LEU A 263 -13.83 9.89 -3.15
N LEU A 264 -14.88 9.45 -2.44
CA LEU A 264 -15.46 8.13 -2.61
C LEU A 264 -15.98 7.93 -4.04
N LYS A 265 -16.69 8.93 -4.57
CA LYS A 265 -17.19 8.90 -5.95
C LYS A 265 -16.07 8.79 -6.99
N TRP A 266 -14.97 9.53 -6.82
CA TRP A 266 -13.81 9.45 -7.72
C TRP A 266 -13.15 8.08 -7.63
N THR A 267 -12.93 7.58 -6.43
CA THR A 267 -12.24 6.30 -6.18
C THR A 267 -13.01 5.11 -6.77
N LEU A 268 -14.33 5.06 -6.56
CA LEU A 268 -15.19 3.99 -7.11
C LEU A 268 -15.17 3.95 -8.64
N ARG A 269 -15.01 5.10 -9.29
CA ARG A 269 -14.91 5.20 -10.75
C ARG A 269 -13.55 4.74 -11.31
N ARG A 270 -12.61 4.35 -10.46
CA ARG A 270 -11.30 3.83 -10.90
C ARG A 270 -11.33 2.35 -11.21
N GLN A 271 -12.34 1.61 -10.76
CA GLN A 271 -12.47 0.20 -11.15
C GLN A 271 -12.87 0.10 -12.63
N MET A 272 -12.11 -0.67 -13.39
CA MET A 272 -12.32 -0.84 -14.82
C MET A 272 -13.43 -1.88 -15.06
N CYS A 273 -14.38 -1.55 -15.92
CA CYS A 273 -15.57 -2.38 -16.12
C CYS A 273 -15.22 -3.76 -16.71
N PHE A 274 -14.37 -3.80 -17.73
CA PHE A 274 -14.00 -5.06 -18.38
C PHE A 274 -12.92 -5.81 -17.62
N GLU A 275 -11.83 -5.16 -17.24
CA GLU A 275 -10.69 -5.81 -16.57
C GLU A 275 -11.00 -6.20 -15.12
N GLY A 276 -11.78 -5.42 -14.40
CA GLY A 276 -12.11 -5.61 -12.98
C GLY A 276 -11.09 -5.07 -12.00
N GLY A 277 -9.85 -4.82 -12.44
CA GLY A 277 -8.82 -4.13 -11.67
C GLY A 277 -9.01 -2.61 -11.66
N PHE A 278 -8.11 -1.88 -11.01
CA PHE A 278 -8.18 -0.43 -10.90
C PHE A 278 -7.18 0.28 -11.82
N GLN A 279 -7.57 1.42 -12.38
CA GLN A 279 -6.68 2.41 -12.97
C GLN A 279 -6.26 3.44 -11.90
N GLY A 280 -5.07 4.05 -12.05
CA GLY A 280 -4.58 5.03 -11.08
C GLY A 280 -5.04 6.47 -11.33
N ARG A 281 -5.46 6.79 -12.54
CA ARG A 281 -5.93 8.11 -12.97
C ARG A 281 -7.03 7.96 -14.01
N THR A 282 -7.85 8.99 -14.18
CA THR A 282 -8.85 9.07 -15.26
C THR A 282 -8.17 8.84 -16.63
N ASN A 283 -8.75 8.00 -17.48
CA ASN A 283 -8.28 7.69 -18.83
C ASN A 283 -6.87 7.05 -18.89
N LYS A 284 -6.46 6.36 -17.82
CA LYS A 284 -5.26 5.54 -17.80
C LYS A 284 -5.59 4.05 -17.74
N LEU A 285 -4.58 3.21 -17.93
CA LEU A 285 -4.74 1.77 -17.99
C LEU A 285 -4.87 1.16 -16.58
N VAL A 286 -5.49 -0.02 -16.54
CA VAL A 286 -5.46 -0.90 -15.36
C VAL A 286 -4.03 -1.22 -14.94
N ASP A 287 -3.79 -1.32 -13.62
CA ASP A 287 -2.51 -1.70 -13.05
C ASP A 287 -2.72 -2.39 -11.70
N GLY A 288 -2.11 -3.55 -11.52
CA GLY A 288 -2.23 -4.38 -10.33
C GLY A 288 -1.94 -3.66 -9.01
N CYS A 289 -1.03 -2.68 -8.99
CA CYS A 289 -0.69 -1.95 -7.77
C CYS A 289 -1.85 -1.10 -7.22
N TYR A 290 -2.73 -0.61 -8.08
CA TYR A 290 -3.90 0.17 -7.63
C TYR A 290 -4.96 -0.69 -6.95
N SER A 291 -4.84 -2.00 -7.00
CA SER A 291 -5.65 -2.90 -6.17
C SER A 291 -5.51 -2.56 -4.68
N PHE A 292 -4.33 -2.10 -4.26
CA PHE A 292 -4.11 -1.57 -2.92
C PHE A 292 -4.35 -0.04 -2.86
N TRP A 293 -3.67 0.75 -3.68
CA TRP A 293 -3.72 2.20 -3.55
C TRP A 293 -5.14 2.77 -3.67
N VAL A 294 -5.89 2.28 -4.63
CA VAL A 294 -7.30 2.67 -4.81
C VAL A 294 -8.22 1.81 -3.97
N GLY A 295 -7.98 0.48 -3.95
CA GLY A 295 -8.81 -0.46 -3.21
C GLY A 295 -8.84 -0.20 -1.71
N ALA A 296 -7.70 0.17 -1.08
CA ALA A 296 -7.66 0.52 0.34
C ALA A 296 -8.27 1.91 0.65
N THR A 297 -8.20 2.84 -0.31
CA THR A 297 -8.82 4.17 -0.14
C THR A 297 -10.33 4.08 0.10
N ILE A 298 -11.02 3.10 -0.51
CA ILE A 298 -12.47 2.94 -0.39
C ILE A 298 -12.88 2.65 1.06
N PRO A 299 -12.43 1.56 1.71
CA PRO A 299 -12.81 1.27 3.10
C PRO A 299 -12.34 2.34 4.09
N ILE A 300 -11.16 2.96 3.87
CA ILE A 300 -10.71 4.09 4.69
C ILE A 300 -11.72 5.24 4.62
N THR A 301 -12.12 5.64 3.41
CA THR A 301 -13.07 6.73 3.21
C THR A 301 -14.45 6.39 3.80
N GLN A 302 -14.94 5.16 3.59
CA GLN A 302 -16.19 4.68 4.15
C GLN A 302 -16.18 4.75 5.69
N ALA A 303 -15.12 4.26 6.34
CA ALA A 303 -14.98 4.31 7.79
C ALA A 303 -15.03 5.76 8.33
N THR A 304 -14.42 6.71 7.62
CA THR A 304 -14.46 8.13 8.02
C THR A 304 -15.84 8.79 7.80
N LEU A 305 -16.68 8.27 6.90
CA LEU A 305 -18.03 8.77 6.65
C LEU A 305 -19.06 8.19 7.62
N SER A 306 -18.92 6.92 8.01
CA SER A 306 -19.92 6.19 8.77
C SER A 306 -19.91 6.49 10.27
N GLY A 307 -18.80 7.05 10.80
CA GLY A 307 -18.59 7.16 12.26
C GLY A 307 -18.35 5.78 12.91
N VAL A 308 -17.88 5.77 14.15
CA VAL A 308 -17.39 4.57 14.85
C VAL A 308 -18.50 3.51 15.09
N ASP A 309 -19.78 3.88 14.99
CA ASP A 309 -20.90 3.03 15.42
C ASP A 309 -21.73 2.39 14.31
N LYS A 310 -21.40 2.60 13.02
CA LYS A 310 -22.15 1.97 11.93
C LYS A 310 -21.30 0.92 11.22
N GLN A 311 -21.60 -0.36 11.48
CA GLN A 311 -21.15 -1.47 10.66
C GLN A 311 -21.63 -1.25 9.21
N MET A 312 -20.71 -1.23 8.27
CA MET A 312 -21.04 -1.08 6.86
C MET A 312 -21.68 -2.37 6.36
N GLU A 313 -22.83 -2.25 5.71
CA GLU A 313 -23.59 -3.43 5.25
C GLU A 313 -23.01 -4.01 3.96
N HIS A 314 -22.30 -3.22 3.13
CA HIS A 314 -21.83 -3.65 1.82
C HIS A 314 -20.49 -3.03 1.43
N THR A 315 -19.68 -3.82 0.73
CA THR A 315 -18.49 -3.33 0.01
C THR A 315 -18.95 -2.54 -1.22
N LEU A 316 -18.37 -1.35 -1.44
CA LEU A 316 -18.81 -0.45 -2.51
C LEU A 316 -18.11 -0.70 -3.86
N PHE A 317 -17.16 -1.62 -3.96
CA PHE A 317 -16.53 -2.01 -5.22
C PHE A 317 -16.68 -3.53 -5.45
N ASP A 318 -16.51 -3.96 -6.68
CA ASP A 318 -16.61 -5.38 -7.04
C ASP A 318 -15.33 -6.12 -6.62
N VAL A 319 -15.40 -6.74 -5.44
CA VAL A 319 -14.27 -7.47 -4.83
C VAL A 319 -13.96 -8.78 -5.56
N GLU A 320 -14.97 -9.41 -6.18
CA GLU A 320 -14.78 -10.64 -6.96
C GLU A 320 -14.05 -10.32 -8.25
N ALA A 321 -14.49 -9.28 -8.97
CA ALA A 321 -13.87 -8.83 -10.18
C ALA A 321 -12.40 -8.42 -9.99
N LEU A 322 -12.08 -7.78 -8.85
CA LEU A 322 -10.70 -7.43 -8.54
C LEU A 322 -9.84 -8.66 -8.32
N GLN A 323 -10.33 -9.62 -7.53
CA GLN A 323 -9.61 -10.88 -7.28
C GLN A 323 -9.41 -11.67 -8.58
N GLU A 324 -10.43 -11.70 -9.44
CA GLU A 324 -10.34 -12.35 -10.74
C GLU A 324 -9.23 -11.75 -11.60
N TYR A 325 -9.24 -10.44 -11.78
CA TYR A 325 -8.19 -9.76 -12.54
C TYR A 325 -6.81 -10.14 -12.02
N ILE A 326 -6.63 -10.16 -10.71
CA ILE A 326 -5.35 -10.49 -10.11
C ILE A 326 -4.97 -11.96 -10.34
N LEU A 327 -5.89 -12.89 -10.07
CA LEU A 327 -5.63 -14.31 -10.21
C LEU A 327 -5.31 -14.73 -11.64
N LEU A 328 -6.03 -14.17 -12.62
CA LEU A 328 -5.91 -14.58 -14.02
C LEU A 328 -4.92 -13.75 -14.83
N CYS A 329 -4.74 -12.47 -14.48
CA CYS A 329 -3.98 -11.52 -15.30
C CYS A 329 -2.66 -11.06 -14.68
N CYS A 330 -2.50 -11.12 -13.33
CA CYS A 330 -1.35 -10.51 -12.67
C CYS A 330 -0.32 -11.50 -12.12
N GLN A 331 -0.55 -12.82 -12.16
CA GLN A 331 0.38 -13.79 -11.64
C GLN A 331 1.38 -14.29 -12.69
N LYS A 332 2.63 -14.57 -12.26
CA LYS A 332 3.62 -15.30 -13.06
C LYS A 332 3.83 -16.70 -12.51
N GLN A 333 3.92 -17.69 -13.40
CA GLN A 333 4.22 -19.08 -13.02
C GLN A 333 5.63 -19.24 -12.44
N SER A 334 6.54 -18.30 -12.71
CA SER A 334 7.88 -18.23 -12.11
C SER A 334 7.89 -17.55 -10.73
N GLY A 335 6.72 -17.17 -10.22
CA GLY A 335 6.58 -16.37 -9.02
C GLY A 335 6.62 -14.86 -9.28
N GLY A 336 6.14 -14.09 -8.30
CA GLY A 336 5.95 -12.65 -8.42
C GLY A 336 4.68 -12.26 -9.17
N LEU A 337 4.25 -11.01 -8.98
CA LEU A 337 3.08 -10.43 -9.63
C LEU A 337 3.48 -9.24 -10.51
N ILE A 338 2.58 -8.85 -11.40
CA ILE A 338 2.81 -7.87 -12.47
C ILE A 338 1.75 -6.78 -12.46
N ASP A 339 2.06 -5.67 -13.09
CA ASP A 339 1.17 -4.56 -13.39
C ASP A 339 -0.07 -5.04 -14.20
N LYS A 340 0.15 -5.61 -15.37
CA LYS A 340 -0.85 -6.12 -16.32
C LYS A 340 -0.24 -7.17 -17.25
N PRO A 341 -1.04 -7.92 -18.02
CA PRO A 341 -0.52 -8.89 -18.97
C PRO A 341 0.57 -8.31 -19.90
N GLY A 342 1.66 -9.07 -20.09
CA GLY A 342 2.80 -8.67 -20.91
C GLY A 342 3.90 -7.88 -20.19
N LYS A 343 3.73 -7.55 -18.90
CA LYS A 343 4.76 -6.89 -18.08
C LYS A 343 5.62 -7.92 -17.33
N PRO A 344 6.86 -7.57 -16.95
CA PRO A 344 7.67 -8.38 -16.04
C PRO A 344 7.13 -8.29 -14.61
N GLN A 345 7.43 -9.31 -13.80
CA GLN A 345 7.18 -9.27 -12.37
C GLN A 345 8.25 -8.41 -11.67
N ASP A 346 7.86 -7.80 -10.57
CA ASP A 346 8.74 -7.09 -9.67
C ASP A 346 8.23 -7.12 -8.22
N LEU A 347 9.06 -6.70 -7.27
CA LEU A 347 8.74 -6.73 -5.84
C LEU A 347 7.63 -5.76 -5.47
N TYR A 348 7.59 -4.58 -6.11
CA TYR A 348 6.57 -3.56 -5.89
C TYR A 348 5.18 -4.08 -6.25
N HIS A 349 4.99 -4.58 -7.50
CA HIS A 349 3.71 -5.15 -7.92
C HIS A 349 3.35 -6.40 -7.13
N THR A 350 4.33 -7.24 -6.77
CA THR A 350 4.08 -8.42 -5.91
C THR A 350 3.48 -8.00 -4.57
N CYS A 351 4.05 -7.01 -3.90
CA CYS A 351 3.55 -6.52 -2.62
C CYS A 351 2.16 -5.90 -2.75
N TYR A 352 2.01 -4.88 -3.59
CA TYR A 352 0.78 -4.09 -3.61
C TYR A 352 -0.39 -4.82 -4.24
N THR A 353 -0.15 -5.69 -5.21
CA THR A 353 -1.21 -6.52 -5.80
C THR A 353 -1.74 -7.54 -4.78
N LEU A 354 -0.86 -8.23 -4.04
CA LEU A 354 -1.29 -9.12 -2.95
C LEU A 354 -1.97 -8.34 -1.80
N SER A 355 -1.48 -7.15 -1.46
CA SER A 355 -2.17 -6.28 -0.49
C SER A 355 -3.58 -5.91 -0.95
N GLY A 356 -3.77 -5.66 -2.25
CA GLY A 356 -5.09 -5.41 -2.84
C GLY A 356 -6.03 -6.61 -2.74
N VAL A 357 -5.54 -7.83 -2.98
CA VAL A 357 -6.33 -9.07 -2.73
C VAL A 357 -6.73 -9.15 -1.27
N SER A 358 -5.81 -8.93 -0.35
CA SER A 358 -6.09 -8.94 1.09
C SER A 358 -7.18 -7.91 1.47
N ILE A 359 -7.13 -6.69 0.94
CA ILE A 359 -8.17 -5.67 1.15
C ILE A 359 -9.53 -6.13 0.60
N ALA A 360 -9.55 -6.74 -0.59
CA ALA A 360 -10.79 -7.24 -1.18
C ALA A 360 -11.40 -8.40 -0.37
N GLN A 361 -10.56 -9.29 0.17
CA GLN A 361 -11.01 -10.45 0.95
C GLN A 361 -11.47 -10.09 2.36
N HIS A 362 -10.85 -9.11 3.02
CA HIS A 362 -11.07 -8.77 4.42
C HIS A 362 -11.79 -7.43 4.59
N SER A 363 -12.77 -7.14 3.73
CA SER A 363 -13.60 -5.95 3.90
C SER A 363 -14.41 -6.06 5.21
N GLU A 364 -14.46 -4.98 5.99
CA GLU A 364 -15.15 -4.93 7.30
C GLU A 364 -16.67 -5.22 7.21
N CYS A 365 -17.22 -5.27 5.99
CA CYS A 365 -18.64 -5.53 5.73
C CYS A 365 -19.03 -7.00 5.85
N ALA A 366 -18.08 -7.93 5.87
CA ALA A 366 -18.36 -9.37 5.89
C ALA A 366 -17.93 -10.01 7.22
N ASN A 367 -18.78 -10.89 7.74
CA ASN A 367 -18.47 -11.69 8.94
C ASN A 367 -17.39 -12.76 8.69
N SER A 368 -16.98 -12.95 7.43
CA SER A 368 -15.96 -13.90 6.99
C SER A 368 -15.27 -13.37 5.73
N PRO A 369 -14.02 -13.80 5.46
CA PRO A 369 -13.30 -13.41 4.24
C PRO A 369 -14.10 -13.74 2.97
N GLN A 370 -14.14 -12.80 2.02
CA GLN A 370 -14.75 -12.98 0.71
C GLN A 370 -13.70 -13.50 -0.28
N VAL A 371 -13.49 -14.81 -0.29
CA VAL A 371 -12.46 -15.45 -1.10
C VAL A 371 -13.03 -15.96 -2.41
N LEU A 372 -12.50 -15.51 -3.54
CA LEU A 372 -12.87 -16.02 -4.85
C LEU A 372 -12.21 -17.38 -5.10
N GLY A 373 -13.01 -18.37 -5.48
CA GLY A 373 -12.56 -19.72 -5.82
C GLY A 373 -12.23 -20.57 -4.59
N ASP A 374 -11.06 -21.19 -4.58
CA ASP A 374 -10.64 -22.11 -3.52
C ASP A 374 -10.18 -21.32 -2.27
N THR A 375 -10.46 -21.88 -1.07
CA THR A 375 -9.99 -21.31 0.20
C THR A 375 -8.47 -21.16 0.31
N ILE A 376 -7.70 -21.89 -0.50
CA ILE A 376 -6.25 -21.70 -0.63
C ILE A 376 -5.87 -20.29 -1.12
N ASN A 377 -6.80 -19.56 -1.74
CA ASN A 377 -6.61 -18.18 -2.19
C ASN A 377 -6.70 -17.15 -1.06
N GLU A 378 -7.10 -17.56 0.14
CA GLU A 378 -7.17 -16.65 1.27
C GLU A 378 -5.77 -16.15 1.65
N LEU A 379 -5.63 -14.84 1.73
CA LEU A 379 -4.44 -14.15 2.24
C LEU A 379 -4.67 -13.69 3.68
N LEU A 380 -3.59 -13.44 4.42
CA LEU A 380 -3.72 -12.79 5.73
C LEU A 380 -4.17 -11.33 5.55
N PRO A 381 -4.90 -10.78 6.55
CA PRO A 381 -5.35 -9.38 6.49
C PRO A 381 -4.18 -8.40 6.57
N THR A 382 -4.29 -7.30 5.83
CA THR A 382 -3.43 -6.12 5.97
C THR A 382 -4.19 -4.96 6.60
N HIS A 383 -3.49 -4.11 7.37
CA HIS A 383 -4.07 -2.90 7.93
C HIS A 383 -4.19 -1.82 6.83
N PRO A 384 -5.39 -1.33 6.51
CA PRO A 384 -5.59 -0.46 5.34
C PRO A 384 -4.78 0.84 5.41
N LEU A 385 -4.58 1.43 6.60
CA LEU A 385 -3.87 2.71 6.76
C LEU A 385 -2.34 2.57 6.69
N PHE A 386 -1.76 1.42 7.05
CA PHE A 386 -0.30 1.24 7.14
C PHE A 386 0.26 0.30 6.07
N ASN A 387 -0.58 -0.58 5.51
CA ASN A 387 -0.19 -1.75 4.73
C ASN A 387 0.85 -2.63 5.45
N VAL A 388 0.53 -2.96 6.68
CA VAL A 388 1.33 -3.82 7.59
C VAL A 388 0.34 -4.77 8.26
N PRO A 389 0.72 -6.01 8.63
CA PRO A 389 -0.20 -6.92 9.31
C PRO A 389 -0.80 -6.27 10.57
N PRO A 390 -2.11 -6.36 10.83
CA PRO A 390 -2.75 -5.74 12.00
C PRO A 390 -2.10 -6.14 13.33
N LYS A 391 -1.68 -7.42 13.44
CA LYS A 391 -0.93 -7.92 14.61
C LYS A 391 0.39 -7.20 14.84
N SER A 392 1.11 -6.87 13.75
CA SER A 392 2.39 -6.15 13.82
C SER A 392 2.20 -4.68 14.20
N VAL A 393 1.12 -4.04 13.72
CA VAL A 393 0.74 -2.68 14.14
C VAL A 393 0.44 -2.65 15.64
N ALA A 394 -0.38 -3.58 16.13
CA ALA A 394 -0.73 -3.66 17.55
C ALA A 394 0.50 -3.93 18.44
N ALA A 395 1.36 -4.87 18.04
CA ALA A 395 2.58 -5.22 18.77
C ALA A 395 3.57 -4.04 18.84
N ALA A 396 3.84 -3.37 17.71
CA ALA A 396 4.71 -2.20 17.66
C ALA A 396 4.20 -1.07 18.56
N ARG A 397 2.92 -0.71 18.44
CA ARG A 397 2.31 0.36 19.25
C ARG A 397 2.35 0.03 20.75
N SER A 398 2.10 -1.23 21.13
CA SER A 398 2.21 -1.68 22.53
C SER A 398 3.64 -1.59 23.05
N HIS A 399 4.63 -2.07 22.28
CA HIS A 399 6.04 -1.98 22.63
C HIS A 399 6.48 -0.54 22.89
N PHE A 400 6.18 0.35 21.95
CA PHE A 400 6.59 1.76 22.04
C PHE A 400 5.78 2.58 23.06
N SER A 401 4.56 2.18 23.42
CA SER A 401 3.82 2.80 24.51
C SER A 401 4.56 2.69 25.84
N ASN A 402 5.16 1.53 26.12
CA ASN A 402 5.86 1.26 27.37
C ASN A 402 7.19 2.03 27.49
N SER A 403 7.71 2.57 26.38
CA SER A 403 9.00 3.29 26.33
C SER A 403 8.84 4.82 26.31
N ASN A 404 7.62 5.36 26.20
CA ASN A 404 7.38 6.80 26.08
C ASN A 404 7.92 7.60 27.29
N ASP A 405 7.69 7.11 28.51
CA ASP A 405 8.09 7.80 29.75
C ASP A 405 9.62 7.90 29.91
N THR A 406 10.36 6.95 29.38
CA THR A 406 11.82 6.91 29.49
C THR A 406 12.55 7.69 28.40
N GLU A 407 12.02 7.71 27.18
CA GLU A 407 12.69 8.32 26.03
C GLU A 407 12.38 9.83 25.88
N PHE A 408 11.23 10.31 26.35
CA PHE A 408 10.78 11.69 26.16
C PHE A 408 10.63 12.51 27.47
N SER A 409 10.92 11.95 28.65
CA SER A 409 10.83 12.64 29.94
C SER A 409 11.79 13.80 30.12
N GLY A 410 12.77 13.99 29.20
CA GLY A 410 13.75 15.09 29.26
C GLY A 410 13.33 16.41 28.56
N THR A 411 12.25 16.43 27.80
CA THR A 411 11.87 17.58 26.98
C THR A 411 11.01 18.63 27.70
N GLU A 412 10.42 18.29 28.84
CA GLU A 412 9.59 19.25 29.62
C GLU A 412 10.39 20.28 30.46
N SER A 413 11.71 20.11 30.64
CA SER A 413 12.50 20.95 31.53
C SER A 413 13.16 22.17 30.89
N SER A 414 13.16 22.33 29.58
CA SER A 414 13.84 23.43 28.86
C SER A 414 12.96 24.66 28.55
N SER A 415 11.62 24.56 28.71
CA SER A 415 10.71 25.68 28.41
C SER A 415 10.39 26.60 29.61
N LYS A 416 10.99 26.37 30.79
CA LYS A 416 10.78 27.19 32.00
C LYS A 416 12.01 27.94 32.52
N LYS A 417 12.96 28.29 31.67
CA LYS A 417 14.05 29.22 32.04
C LYS A 417 14.33 30.17 30.90
N GLU A 418 13.46 31.13 30.69
CA GLU A 418 13.73 32.47 30.20
C GLU A 418 12.44 33.27 30.40
N GLY A 419 12.32 33.88 31.59
CA GLY A 419 11.35 34.88 31.93
C GLY A 419 12.09 36.05 32.53
#